data_8a5339ca1f6c149f7656b45f86d4abe2
#
_entry.id   8a5339ca1f6c149f7656b45f86d4abe2
#
_cell.length_a   1.000
_cell.length_b   1.000
_cell.length_c   1.000
_cell.angle_alpha   90.00
_cell.angle_beta   90.00
_cell.angle_gamma   90.00
#
_symmetry.space_group_name_H-M   'P 1'
#
loop_
_entity.id
_entity.type
_entity.pdbx_description
1 polymer ?
#
loop_
_entity_poly.entity_id
_entity_poly.type
_entity_poly.pdbx_seq_one_letter_code
_entity_poly.pdbx_strand_id
1 'polypeptide(L)' 'MGEIVFALLMFLNGNLENYSPKESLAECLEQKRRIERNGTTDTVRMECKQVEAIVEVDRHGIKRIKQIK' A
#
# COMPACT_ATOMS: atom_id res chain seq x y z
N MET A 1 14.65 2.05 -12.54
CA MET A 1 15.06 2.69 -11.28
C MET A 1 13.90 2.72 -10.31
N GLY A 2 14.19 2.54 -9.03
CA GLY A 2 13.19 2.62 -8.00
C GLY A 2 12.96 4.04 -7.53
N GLU A 3 11.82 4.30 -6.95
CA GLU A 3 11.53 5.56 -6.28
C GLU A 3 10.97 5.26 -4.90
N ILE A 4 11.11 6.22 -3.99
CA ILE A 4 10.59 6.09 -2.64
C ILE A 4 9.14 6.58 -2.65
N VAL A 5 8.23 5.69 -2.24
CA VAL A 5 6.80 6.00 -2.20
C VAL A 5 6.23 5.57 -0.86
N PHE A 6 5.16 6.24 -0.45
CA PHE A 6 4.35 5.74 0.65
C PHE A 6 3.48 4.61 0.12
N ALA A 7 3.42 3.53 0.86
CA ALA A 7 2.64 2.37 0.45
C ALA A 7 1.77 1.87 1.58
N LEU A 8 0.55 1.50 1.23
CA LEU A 8 -0.33 0.77 2.13
C LEU A 8 -0.09 -0.71 1.91
N LEU A 9 0.45 -1.35 2.94
CA LEU A 9 0.76 -2.78 2.90
C LEU A 9 -0.34 -3.54 3.61
N MET A 10 -0.82 -4.60 2.99
CA MET A 10 -1.82 -5.47 3.59
C MET A 10 -1.24 -6.86 3.80
N PHE A 11 -1.27 -7.30 5.05
CA PHE A 11 -0.78 -8.62 5.44
C PHE A 11 -1.96 -9.51 5.80
N LEU A 12 -1.91 -10.73 5.32
CA LEU A 12 -2.89 -11.75 5.65
C LEU A 12 -2.14 -12.93 6.28
N ASN A 13 -2.51 -13.24 7.53
CA ASN A 13 -1.84 -14.30 8.30
C ASN A 13 -0.32 -14.12 8.37
N GLY A 14 0.13 -12.85 8.46
CA GLY A 14 1.55 -12.54 8.54
C GLY A 14 2.27 -12.46 7.21
N ASN A 15 1.60 -12.74 6.11
CA ASN A 15 2.18 -12.70 4.77
C ASN A 15 1.72 -11.45 4.02
N LEU A 16 2.64 -10.81 3.33
CA LEU A 16 2.31 -9.65 2.51
C LEU A 16 1.51 -10.11 1.28
N GLU A 17 0.24 -9.70 1.22
CA GLU A 17 -0.66 -10.11 0.14
C GLU A 17 -0.90 -9.01 -0.87
N ASN A 18 -0.83 -7.75 -0.43
CA ASN A 18 -1.14 -6.64 -1.32
C ASN A 18 -0.41 -5.39 -0.88
N TYR A 19 -0.15 -4.53 -1.82
CA TYR A 19 0.44 -3.23 -1.54
C TYR A 19 -0.06 -2.22 -2.57
N SER A 20 -0.29 -0.98 -2.13
CA SER A 20 -0.79 0.09 -2.98
C SER A 20 0.02 1.36 -2.79
N PRO A 21 0.46 2.01 -3.86
CA PRO A 21 1.16 3.29 -3.71
C PRO A 21 0.18 4.39 -3.32
N LYS A 22 0.63 5.28 -2.44
CA LYS A 22 -0.13 6.45 -2.02
C LYS A 22 0.72 7.69 -2.23
N GLU A 23 0.08 8.82 -2.43
CA GLU A 23 0.79 10.07 -2.69
C GLU A 23 1.39 10.68 -1.43
N SER A 24 0.78 10.40 -0.27
CA SER A 24 1.26 10.94 0.99
C SER A 24 0.94 9.99 2.14
N LEU A 25 1.61 10.22 3.26
CA LEU A 25 1.34 9.47 4.47
C LEU A 25 -0.09 9.70 4.95
N ALA A 26 -0.58 10.94 4.85
CA ALA A 26 -1.94 11.26 5.26
C ALA A 26 -2.97 10.48 4.47
N GLU A 27 -2.78 10.35 3.16
CA GLU A 27 -3.66 9.56 2.31
C GLU A 27 -3.62 8.08 2.69
N CYS A 28 -2.43 7.57 2.95
CA CYS A 28 -2.24 6.19 3.37
C CYS A 28 -2.98 5.89 4.68
N LEU A 29 -2.83 6.77 5.66
CA LEU A 29 -3.48 6.61 6.97
C LEU A 29 -5.00 6.72 6.86
N GLU A 30 -5.48 7.61 6.02
CA GLU A 30 -6.92 7.74 5.78
C GLU A 30 -7.50 6.47 5.19
N GLN A 31 -6.84 5.91 4.20
CA GLN A 31 -7.26 4.67 3.57
C GLN A 31 -7.23 3.52 4.58
N LYS A 32 -6.18 3.44 5.38
CA LYS A 32 -6.06 2.44 6.42
C LYS A 32 -7.22 2.50 7.42
N ARG A 33 -7.57 3.72 7.87
CA ARG A 33 -8.68 3.92 8.80
C ARG A 33 -10.01 3.49 8.21
N ARG A 34 -10.24 3.80 6.94
CA ARG A 34 -11.48 3.39 6.26
C ARG A 34 -11.64 1.89 6.23
N ILE A 35 -10.57 1.20 5.89
CA ILE A 35 -10.61 -0.26 5.79
C ILE A 35 -10.78 -0.89 7.17
N GLU A 36 -10.08 -0.38 8.18
CA GLU A 36 -10.23 -0.88 9.55
C GLU A 36 -11.63 -0.64 10.09
N ARG A 37 -12.25 0.48 9.73
CA ARG A 37 -13.60 0.82 10.17
C ARG A 37 -14.64 -0.11 9.54
N ASN A 38 -14.38 -0.63 8.36
CA ASN A 38 -15.29 -1.54 7.65
C ASN A 38 -15.12 -3.01 8.06
N GLY A 39 -14.36 -3.26 9.11
CA GLY A 39 -14.29 -4.57 9.71
C GLY A 39 -13.18 -5.47 9.20
N THR A 40 -11.95 -5.12 9.52
CA THR A 40 -10.84 -6.06 9.31
C THR A 40 -10.92 -7.16 10.35
N THR A 41 -10.52 -8.36 9.97
CA THR A 41 -10.44 -9.49 10.90
C THR A 41 -9.08 -9.48 11.59
N ASP A 42 -8.95 -10.29 12.65
CA ASP A 42 -7.69 -10.41 13.38
C ASP A 42 -6.54 -10.95 12.51
N THR A 43 -6.87 -11.58 11.39
CA THR A 43 -5.88 -12.13 10.47
C THR A 43 -5.37 -11.13 9.45
N VAL A 44 -6.02 -9.99 9.34
CA VAL A 44 -5.64 -8.94 8.39
C VAL A 44 -4.98 -7.79 9.11
N ARG A 45 -3.79 -7.42 8.66
CA ARG A 45 -3.07 -6.27 9.17
C ARG A 45 -2.79 -5.29 8.05
N MET A 46 -2.80 -4.02 8.39
CA MET A 46 -2.42 -2.98 7.45
C MET A 46 -1.35 -2.10 8.03
N GLU A 47 -0.47 -1.64 7.17
CA GLU A 47 0.64 -0.82 7.58
C GLU A 47 0.91 0.24 6.53
N CYS A 48 1.13 1.47 6.97
CA CYS A 48 1.58 2.54 6.09
C CYS A 48 3.08 2.70 6.25
N LYS A 49 3.81 2.53 5.15
CA LYS A 49 5.26 2.53 5.20
C LYS A 49 5.83 3.19 3.97
N GLN A 50 6.96 3.85 4.13
CA GLN A 50 7.72 4.38 3.02
C GLN A 50 8.63 3.28 2.51
N VAL A 51 8.52 2.95 1.22
CA VAL A 51 9.29 1.89 0.61
C VAL A 51 9.93 2.35 -0.68
N GLU A 52 11.05 1.75 -1.02
CA GLU A 52 11.64 1.94 -2.33
C GLU A 52 11.03 0.90 -3.27
N ALA A 53 10.44 1.36 -4.34
CA ALA A 53 9.69 0.49 -5.23
C ALA A 53 9.90 0.89 -6.69
N ILE A 54 9.72 -0.07 -7.57
CA ILE A 54 9.64 0.18 -9.00
C ILE A 54 8.17 0.45 -9.31
N VAL A 55 7.89 1.67 -9.76
CA VAL A 55 6.53 2.13 -10.03
C VAL A 55 6.29 2.17 -11.53
N GLU A 56 5.11 1.72 -11.91
CA GLU A 56 4.67 1.70 -13.29
C GLU A 56 3.35 2.44 -13.41
N VAL A 57 3.21 3.23 -14.47
CA VAL A 57 1.96 3.94 -14.76
C VAL A 57 1.28 3.23 -15.92
N ASP A 58 0.03 2.81 -15.70
CA ASP A 58 -0.71 2.11 -16.74
C ASP A 58 -1.31 3.10 -17.76
N ARG A 59 -2.02 2.57 -18.76
CA ARG A 59 -2.62 3.38 -19.82
C ARG A 59 -3.71 4.33 -19.32
N HIS A 60 -4.21 4.11 -18.12
CA HIS A 60 -5.21 4.98 -17.48
C HIS A 60 -4.58 6.03 -16.58
N GLY A 61 -3.26 6.06 -16.49
CA GLY A 61 -2.53 6.99 -15.62
C GLY A 61 -2.51 6.58 -14.16
N ILE A 62 -2.89 5.36 -13.86
CA ILE A 62 -2.89 4.85 -12.49
C ILE A 62 -1.52 4.29 -12.16
N LYS A 63 -0.93 4.77 -11.06
CA LYS A 63 0.34 4.26 -10.59
C LYS A 63 0.16 2.92 -9.88
N ARG A 64 1.03 1.99 -10.19
CA ARG A 64 1.09 0.69 -9.54
C ARG A 64 2.51 0.38 -9.15
N ILE A 65 2.66 -0.30 -8.02
CA ILE A 65 3.97 -0.80 -7.62
C ILE A 65 4.20 -2.12 -8.36
N LYS A 66 5.23 -2.14 -9.20
CA LYS A 66 5.61 -3.33 -9.93
C LYS A 66 6.40 -4.27 -9.04
N GLN A 67 7.27 -3.72 -8.22
CA GLN A 67 8.14 -4.49 -7.35
C GLN A 67 8.63 -3.63 -6.19
N ILE A 68 8.68 -4.19 -4.99
CA ILE A 68 9.28 -3.54 -3.82
C ILE A 68 10.71 -4.04 -3.72
N LYS A 69 11.64 -3.10 -3.61
CA LYS A 69 13.04 -3.43 -3.42
C LYS A 69 13.36 -3.74 -1.96
#